data_fdde032c431b93b051a6e774c3b2000b
#
_entry.id   fdde032c431b93b051a6e774c3b2000b
#
_cell.length_a   1.000
_cell.length_b   1.000
_cell.length_c   1.000
_cell.angle_alpha   90.00
_cell.angle_beta   90.00
_cell.angle_gamma   90.00
#
_symmetry.space_group_name_H-M   'P 1'
#
loop_
_entity.id
_entity.type
_entity.pdbx_description
1 polymer ?
#
loop_
_entity_poly.entity_id
_entity_poly.type
_entity_poly.pdbx_seq_one_letter_code
_entity_poly.pdbx_strand_id
1 'polypeptide(L)'
;VPARTRTQASVAVSADRRRWLLVNATPDLGAQLTRLAPVRAIRESPVTAVLLTDAELDHVAGLLSLREGGALVVYATDWVLRAAAPILDILSAYAPVERRALPVGTDVLVDEATGLSCRTIATGSTKRPRYVSEPGPDPAAVVGYRFTDPDGASLTYAPCLPALTDEVAAELKGTDCAILDGTCWSDDELASVGLPGKTSRSMGHAPVTGPGGSLDRFAALPVRRRVYTHLNNTNPLLVEDSPERRRVEAVGIEVAHDGMEIEL
;
A
#
# COMPACT_ATOMS: atom_id res chain seq x y z
N VAL A 1 4.01 18.07 21.31
CA VAL A 1 3.96 18.40 19.87
C VAL A 1 2.82 17.60 19.28
N PRO A 2 1.87 18.20 18.56
CA PRO A 2 0.75 17.46 18.00
C PRO A 2 1.21 16.57 16.86
N ALA A 3 0.90 15.26 16.93
CA ALA A 3 0.94 14.39 15.79
C ALA A 3 -0.28 14.66 14.91
N ARG A 4 -0.13 14.68 13.58
CA ARG A 4 -1.28 14.72 12.67
C ARG A 4 -2.01 13.38 12.72
N THR A 5 -3.32 13.42 12.88
CA THR A 5 -4.16 12.24 12.69
C THR A 5 -4.02 11.76 11.24
N ARG A 6 -3.84 10.46 11.08
CA ARG A 6 -3.78 9.78 9.78
C ARG A 6 -4.78 8.65 9.75
N THR A 7 -5.34 8.43 8.58
CA THR A 7 -6.09 7.21 8.27
C THR A 7 -5.11 6.08 7.90
N GLN A 8 -5.61 4.86 7.82
CA GLN A 8 -4.80 3.71 7.43
C GLN A 8 -4.32 3.82 5.97
N ALA A 9 -3.24 3.13 5.63
CA ALA A 9 -2.53 3.31 4.38
C ALA A 9 -3.30 2.80 3.16
N SER A 10 -3.70 3.72 2.28
CA SER A 10 -4.25 3.46 0.95
C SER A 10 -3.74 4.51 -0.01
N VAL A 11 -3.59 4.16 -1.28
CA VAL A 11 -3.16 5.07 -2.34
C VAL A 11 -4.16 5.02 -3.48
N ALA A 12 -4.53 6.19 -4.01
CA ALA A 12 -5.31 6.30 -5.24
C ALA A 12 -4.39 6.68 -6.39
N VAL A 13 -4.43 5.94 -7.48
CA VAL A 13 -3.62 6.15 -8.69
C VAL A 13 -4.53 6.48 -9.85
N SER A 14 -4.17 7.49 -10.65
CA SER A 14 -4.91 7.89 -11.83
C SER A 14 -3.98 8.49 -12.87
N ALA A 15 -4.16 8.14 -14.14
CA ALA A 15 -3.45 8.76 -15.25
C ALA A 15 -4.23 9.93 -15.87
N ASP A 16 -5.50 10.14 -15.52
CA ASP A 16 -6.36 11.19 -16.11
C ASP A 16 -7.08 12.08 -15.08
N ARG A 17 -6.87 11.84 -13.79
CA ARG A 17 -7.54 12.50 -12.64
C ARG A 17 -9.07 12.34 -12.62
N ARG A 18 -9.62 11.40 -13.37
CA ARG A 18 -11.06 11.13 -13.44
C ARG A 18 -11.40 9.71 -13.02
N ARG A 19 -10.56 8.77 -13.39
CA ARG A 19 -10.66 7.34 -13.13
C ARG A 19 -9.59 6.97 -12.12
N TRP A 20 -10.00 6.38 -11.01
CA TRP A 20 -9.10 6.09 -9.90
C TRP A 20 -9.02 4.60 -9.64
N LEU A 21 -7.81 4.11 -9.54
CA LEU A 21 -7.48 2.79 -9.05
C LEU A 21 -7.04 2.94 -7.58
N LEU A 22 -7.69 2.24 -6.67
CA LEU A 22 -7.26 2.22 -5.27
C LEU A 22 -6.28 1.08 -5.05
N VAL A 23 -5.23 1.31 -4.27
CA VAL A 23 -4.40 0.25 -3.72
C VAL A 23 -4.72 0.14 -2.25
N ASN A 24 -5.26 -1.00 -1.87
CA ASN A 24 -5.88 -1.34 -0.59
C ASN A 24 -7.16 -0.54 -0.28
N ALA A 25 -8.09 -1.20 0.36
CA ALA A 25 -9.35 -0.65 0.83
C ALA A 25 -9.42 -0.75 2.36
N THR A 26 -8.95 0.30 3.03
CA THR A 26 -8.85 0.33 4.50
C THR A 26 -10.21 0.57 5.17
N PRO A 27 -10.37 0.24 6.46
CA PRO A 27 -11.58 0.60 7.23
C PRO A 27 -11.95 2.08 7.14
N ASP A 28 -10.98 2.96 6.89
CA ASP A 28 -11.16 4.41 6.76
C ASP A 28 -11.62 4.85 5.36
N LEU A 29 -11.86 3.92 4.43
CA LEU A 29 -12.11 4.21 3.01
C LEU A 29 -13.23 5.23 2.80
N GLY A 30 -14.31 5.17 3.58
CA GLY A 30 -15.40 6.14 3.47
C GLY A 30 -14.93 7.59 3.64
N ALA A 31 -14.07 7.85 4.63
CA ALA A 31 -13.48 9.17 4.85
C ALA A 31 -12.44 9.53 3.77
N GLN A 32 -11.68 8.56 3.28
CA GLN A 32 -10.68 8.75 2.22
C GLN A 32 -11.35 9.12 0.90
N LEU A 33 -12.45 8.47 0.52
CA LEU A 33 -13.19 8.77 -0.71
C LEU A 33 -13.79 10.18 -0.72
N THR A 34 -14.19 10.72 0.43
CA THR A 34 -14.70 12.11 0.49
C THR A 34 -13.64 13.16 0.15
N ARG A 35 -12.36 12.81 0.31
CA ARG A 35 -11.23 13.67 -0.10
C ARG A 35 -10.91 13.52 -1.59
N LEU A 36 -11.05 12.31 -2.12
CA LEU A 36 -10.75 12.01 -3.52
C LEU A 36 -11.75 12.66 -4.48
N ALA A 37 -13.04 12.65 -4.12
CA ALA A 37 -14.07 13.26 -4.92
C ALA A 37 -15.01 14.07 -4.02
N PRO A 38 -15.20 15.37 -4.28
CA PRO A 38 -16.20 16.15 -3.56
C PRO A 38 -17.57 15.48 -3.74
N VAL A 39 -18.35 15.45 -2.66
CA VAL A 39 -19.68 14.86 -2.61
C VAL A 39 -20.52 15.38 -3.78
N ARG A 40 -20.66 14.58 -4.80
CA ARG A 40 -21.61 14.80 -5.90
C ARG A 40 -22.83 13.93 -5.64
N ALA A 41 -23.99 14.46 -5.90
CA ALA A 41 -25.27 13.74 -5.82
C ALA A 41 -25.40 12.58 -6.85
N ILE A 42 -24.29 12.06 -7.34
CA ILE A 42 -24.23 11.04 -8.38
C ILE A 42 -23.79 9.75 -7.72
N ARG A 43 -24.54 8.68 -7.92
CA ARG A 43 -24.24 7.31 -7.48
C ARG A 43 -23.05 6.67 -8.21
N GLU A 44 -22.24 7.44 -8.91
CA GLU A 44 -21.07 6.95 -9.64
C GLU A 44 -19.83 7.15 -8.80
N SER A 45 -19.21 6.05 -8.39
CA SER A 45 -17.89 6.09 -7.75
C SER A 45 -16.83 6.46 -8.80
N PRO A 46 -15.89 7.38 -8.50
CA PRO A 46 -14.74 7.61 -9.36
C PRO A 46 -13.76 6.44 -9.33
N VAL A 47 -13.93 5.50 -8.39
CA VAL A 47 -13.10 4.31 -8.24
C VAL A 47 -13.55 3.27 -9.25
N THR A 48 -12.67 2.91 -10.17
CA THR A 48 -12.92 1.93 -11.24
C THR A 48 -12.41 0.55 -10.89
N ALA A 49 -11.38 0.46 -10.05
CA ALA A 49 -10.83 -0.80 -9.59
C ALA A 49 -10.13 -0.65 -8.24
N VAL A 50 -9.94 -1.78 -7.56
CA VAL A 50 -9.12 -1.90 -6.34
C VAL A 50 -8.04 -2.95 -6.58
N LEU A 51 -6.80 -2.64 -6.21
CA LEU A 51 -5.69 -3.58 -6.17
C LEU A 51 -5.38 -3.91 -4.70
N LEU A 52 -5.24 -5.18 -4.35
CA LEU A 52 -4.94 -5.61 -2.97
C LEU A 52 -3.49 -6.10 -2.88
N THR A 53 -2.69 -5.50 -2.02
CA THR A 53 -1.30 -5.94 -1.78
C THR A 53 -1.23 -7.24 -0.99
N ASP A 54 -2.21 -7.48 -0.15
CA ASP A 54 -2.38 -8.64 0.72
C ASP A 54 -3.85 -8.71 1.18
N ALA A 55 -4.17 -9.63 2.09
CA ALA A 55 -5.53 -9.80 2.58
C ALA A 55 -5.69 -9.44 4.08
N GLU A 56 -4.79 -8.66 4.67
CA GLU A 56 -4.97 -8.19 6.05
C GLU A 56 -6.21 -7.30 6.17
N LEU A 57 -6.88 -7.31 7.31
CA LEU A 57 -8.16 -6.62 7.49
C LEU A 57 -8.08 -5.11 7.28
N ASP A 58 -6.96 -4.51 7.64
CA ASP A 58 -6.68 -3.10 7.41
C ASP A 58 -6.50 -2.74 5.93
N HIS A 59 -6.33 -3.74 5.05
CA HIS A 59 -6.24 -3.56 3.60
C HIS A 59 -7.50 -3.97 2.82
N VAL A 60 -8.40 -4.76 3.42
CA VAL A 60 -9.56 -5.31 2.69
C VAL A 60 -10.92 -4.96 3.28
N ALA A 61 -11.01 -4.59 4.57
CA ALA A 61 -12.31 -4.39 5.23
C ALA A 61 -13.12 -3.23 4.64
N GLY A 62 -12.44 -2.21 4.11
CA GLY A 62 -13.08 -1.07 3.46
C GLY A 62 -13.77 -1.38 2.13
N LEU A 63 -13.50 -2.56 1.51
CA LEU A 63 -14.20 -2.99 0.30
C LEU A 63 -15.72 -2.94 0.45
N LEU A 64 -16.24 -3.24 1.65
CA LEU A 64 -17.67 -3.20 1.92
C LEU A 64 -18.29 -1.78 1.81
N SER A 65 -17.48 -0.73 1.88
CA SER A 65 -17.91 0.64 1.65
C SER A 65 -18.19 0.94 0.18
N LEU A 66 -17.74 0.09 -0.74
CA LEU A 66 -17.95 0.22 -2.19
C LEU A 66 -19.22 -0.50 -2.68
N ARG A 67 -20.05 -1.05 -1.79
CA ARG A 67 -21.24 -1.83 -2.15
C ARG A 67 -22.28 -1.10 -3.03
N GLU A 68 -22.27 0.22 -3.03
CA GLU A 68 -23.21 1.05 -3.80
C GLU A 68 -22.55 1.70 -5.03
N GLY A 69 -21.26 1.42 -5.29
CA GLY A 69 -20.46 2.08 -6.33
C GLY A 69 -20.66 1.55 -7.76
N GLY A 70 -21.55 0.58 -7.98
CA GLY A 70 -21.68 -0.10 -9.28
C GLY A 70 -20.73 -1.29 -9.43
N ALA A 71 -20.45 -1.69 -10.69
CA ALA A 71 -19.51 -2.79 -10.96
C ALA A 71 -18.09 -2.42 -10.55
N LEU A 72 -17.42 -3.34 -9.86
CA LEU A 72 -16.06 -3.15 -9.35
C LEU A 72 -15.13 -4.26 -9.88
N VAL A 73 -13.95 -3.87 -10.36
CA VAL A 73 -12.87 -4.82 -10.63
C VAL A 73 -11.93 -4.88 -9.42
N VAL A 74 -11.63 -6.08 -8.94
CA VAL A 74 -10.64 -6.29 -7.88
C VAL A 74 -9.49 -7.10 -8.44
N TYR A 75 -8.32 -6.47 -8.46
CA TYR A 75 -7.07 -7.09 -8.86
C TYR A 75 -6.26 -7.51 -7.62
N ALA A 76 -5.69 -8.69 -7.66
CA ALA A 76 -4.68 -9.16 -6.71
C ALA A 76 -4.00 -10.42 -7.24
N THR A 77 -3.04 -10.97 -6.51
CA THR A 77 -2.57 -12.33 -6.81
C THR A 77 -3.69 -13.34 -6.56
N ASP A 78 -3.61 -14.52 -7.21
CA ASP A 78 -4.59 -15.60 -6.97
C ASP A 78 -4.69 -15.96 -5.49
N TRP A 79 -3.58 -15.96 -4.77
CA TRP A 79 -3.56 -16.23 -3.35
C TRP A 79 -4.37 -15.19 -2.55
N VAL A 80 -4.11 -13.91 -2.81
CA VAL A 80 -4.81 -12.80 -2.12
C VAL A 80 -6.30 -12.80 -2.46
N LEU A 81 -6.69 -13.08 -3.72
CA LEU A 81 -8.10 -13.20 -4.11
C LEU A 81 -8.82 -14.31 -3.35
N ARG A 82 -8.18 -15.49 -3.18
CA ARG A 82 -8.75 -16.57 -2.37
C ARG A 82 -8.82 -16.19 -0.89
N ALA A 83 -7.78 -15.60 -0.35
CA ALA A 83 -7.73 -15.18 1.05
C ALA A 83 -8.79 -14.12 1.39
N ALA A 84 -9.03 -13.17 0.48
CA ALA A 84 -10.04 -12.13 0.61
C ALA A 84 -11.46 -12.59 0.21
N ALA A 85 -11.63 -13.83 -0.25
CA ALA A 85 -12.92 -14.33 -0.75
C ALA A 85 -14.09 -14.07 0.21
N PRO A 86 -13.99 -14.28 1.53
CA PRO A 86 -15.12 -14.02 2.44
C PRO A 86 -15.68 -12.59 2.35
N ILE A 87 -14.81 -11.58 2.18
CA ILE A 87 -15.22 -10.18 2.05
C ILE A 87 -15.74 -9.91 0.65
N LEU A 88 -15.07 -10.45 -0.37
CA LEU A 88 -15.47 -10.29 -1.77
C LEU A 88 -16.82 -10.96 -2.05
N ASP A 89 -17.13 -12.09 -1.42
CA ASP A 89 -18.42 -12.78 -1.55
C ASP A 89 -19.56 -11.95 -0.94
N ILE A 90 -19.33 -11.34 0.22
CA ILE A 90 -20.31 -10.43 0.81
C ILE A 90 -20.54 -9.24 -0.13
N LEU A 91 -19.48 -8.60 -0.64
CA LEU A 91 -19.60 -7.47 -1.56
C LEU A 91 -20.33 -7.86 -2.85
N SER A 92 -20.06 -9.05 -3.38
CA SER A 92 -20.69 -9.57 -4.61
C SER A 92 -22.21 -9.75 -4.49
N ALA A 93 -22.76 -9.83 -3.27
CA ALA A 93 -24.20 -9.86 -3.04
C ALA A 93 -24.87 -8.49 -3.25
N TYR A 94 -24.12 -7.41 -3.28
CA TYR A 94 -24.63 -6.03 -3.42
C TYR A 94 -24.25 -5.38 -4.75
N ALA A 95 -23.08 -5.69 -5.28
CA ALA A 95 -22.57 -5.14 -6.53
C ALA A 95 -21.84 -6.21 -7.34
N PRO A 96 -21.83 -6.14 -8.68
CA PRO A 96 -21.01 -7.02 -9.50
C PRO A 96 -19.53 -6.82 -9.19
N VAL A 97 -18.84 -7.87 -8.79
CA VAL A 97 -17.40 -7.87 -8.50
C VAL A 97 -16.68 -8.81 -9.44
N GLU A 98 -15.87 -8.25 -10.31
CA GLU A 98 -14.96 -9.02 -11.17
C GLU A 98 -13.61 -9.18 -10.46
N ARG A 99 -13.14 -10.42 -10.32
CA ARG A 99 -11.86 -10.76 -9.71
C ARG A 99 -10.84 -11.07 -10.79
N ARG A 100 -9.76 -10.31 -10.85
CA ARG A 100 -8.71 -10.47 -11.86
C ARG A 100 -7.37 -10.75 -11.21
N ALA A 101 -6.76 -11.87 -11.58
CA ALA A 101 -5.44 -12.25 -11.07
C ALA A 101 -4.32 -11.41 -11.70
N LEU A 102 -3.40 -10.95 -10.84
CA LEU A 102 -2.15 -10.31 -11.24
C LEU A 102 -0.97 -11.22 -10.87
N PRO A 103 -0.40 -11.95 -11.82
CA PRO A 103 0.78 -12.78 -11.55
C PRO A 103 1.99 -11.94 -11.16
N VAL A 104 2.78 -12.43 -10.20
CA VAL A 104 4.03 -11.77 -9.79
C VAL A 104 5.00 -11.68 -10.97
N GLY A 105 5.65 -10.54 -11.13
CA GLY A 105 6.64 -10.28 -12.17
C GLY A 105 6.06 -10.01 -13.55
N THR A 106 4.74 -9.85 -13.68
CA THR A 106 4.06 -9.65 -14.97
C THR A 106 3.47 -8.24 -15.05
N ASP A 107 3.63 -7.60 -16.20
CA ASP A 107 2.99 -6.32 -16.51
C ASP A 107 1.59 -6.60 -17.09
N VAL A 108 0.57 -5.97 -16.50
CA VAL A 108 -0.83 -6.12 -16.90
C VAL A 108 -1.44 -4.73 -17.10
N LEU A 109 -2.20 -4.55 -18.18
CA LEU A 109 -2.97 -3.34 -18.40
C LEU A 109 -4.16 -3.31 -17.44
N VAL A 110 -4.16 -2.38 -16.50
CA VAL A 110 -5.18 -2.28 -15.42
C VAL A 110 -6.22 -1.18 -15.68
N ASP A 111 -5.93 -0.24 -16.55
CA ASP A 111 -6.89 0.73 -17.10
C ASP A 111 -6.67 0.90 -18.61
N GLU A 112 -7.53 0.24 -19.40
CA GLU A 112 -7.49 0.29 -20.88
C GLU A 112 -7.76 1.69 -21.42
N ALA A 113 -8.58 2.50 -20.73
CA ALA A 113 -8.95 3.81 -21.21
C ALA A 113 -7.79 4.82 -21.16
N THR A 114 -6.86 4.64 -20.22
CA THR A 114 -5.70 5.52 -20.05
C THR A 114 -4.38 4.86 -20.44
N GLY A 115 -4.37 3.55 -20.69
CA GLY A 115 -3.15 2.79 -20.97
C GLY A 115 -2.29 2.52 -19.73
N LEU A 116 -2.83 2.74 -18.52
CA LEU A 116 -2.09 2.51 -17.27
C LEU A 116 -1.84 1.02 -17.07
N SER A 117 -0.58 0.64 -16.93
CA SER A 117 -0.14 -0.72 -16.65
C SER A 117 0.31 -0.87 -15.19
N CYS A 118 0.29 -2.12 -14.71
CA CYS A 118 0.72 -2.48 -13.37
C CYS A 118 1.56 -3.75 -13.39
N ARG A 119 2.72 -3.71 -12.74
CA ARG A 119 3.59 -4.86 -12.49
C ARG A 119 3.48 -5.26 -11.03
N THR A 120 3.22 -6.53 -10.77
CA THR A 120 3.20 -7.07 -9.42
C THR A 120 4.61 -7.44 -8.96
N ILE A 121 5.03 -6.92 -7.80
CA ILE A 121 6.38 -7.06 -7.24
C ILE A 121 6.33 -7.99 -6.04
N ALA A 122 7.17 -9.02 -5.99
CA ALA A 122 7.35 -9.86 -4.83
C ALA A 122 8.05 -9.06 -3.70
N THR A 123 7.47 -9.01 -2.51
CA THR A 123 8.08 -8.35 -1.34
C THR A 123 8.99 -9.28 -0.53
N GLY A 124 8.91 -10.59 -0.79
CA GLY A 124 9.58 -11.62 0.00
C GLY A 124 8.84 -11.97 1.31
N SER A 125 7.72 -11.33 1.60
CA SER A 125 6.87 -11.67 2.75
C SER A 125 5.97 -12.85 2.41
N THR A 126 5.88 -13.77 3.35
CA THR A 126 4.90 -14.88 3.30
C THR A 126 3.88 -14.79 4.42
N LYS A 127 3.76 -13.60 5.01
CA LYS A 127 2.81 -13.32 6.09
C LYS A 127 1.39 -13.50 5.58
N ARG A 128 0.54 -14.05 6.41
CA ARG A 128 -0.88 -14.26 6.10
C ARG A 128 -1.77 -13.77 7.22
N PRO A 129 -2.98 -13.31 6.91
CA PRO A 129 -3.97 -12.93 7.91
C PRO A 129 -4.34 -14.11 8.82
N ARG A 130 -4.68 -13.81 10.07
CA ARG A 130 -5.03 -14.82 11.07
C ARG A 130 -6.29 -15.62 10.73
N TYR A 131 -7.18 -15.06 9.93
CA TYR A 131 -8.44 -15.70 9.53
C TYR A 131 -8.27 -16.66 8.33
N VAL A 132 -7.09 -16.69 7.69
CA VAL A 132 -6.82 -17.55 6.56
C VAL A 132 -6.25 -18.87 7.03
N SER A 133 -6.92 -19.96 6.66
CA SER A 133 -6.57 -21.34 7.05
C SER A 133 -5.72 -22.08 6.01
N GLU A 134 -5.38 -21.46 4.87
CA GLU A 134 -4.60 -22.10 3.82
C GLU A 134 -3.22 -22.54 4.34
N PRO A 135 -2.77 -23.75 4.01
CA PRO A 135 -1.49 -24.27 4.49
C PRO A 135 -0.30 -23.65 3.77
N GLY A 136 0.79 -23.40 4.53
CA GLY A 136 2.10 -23.07 4.00
C GLY A 136 2.35 -21.59 3.70
N PRO A 137 3.63 -21.21 3.58
CA PRO A 137 4.03 -19.89 3.12
C PRO A 137 3.80 -19.76 1.61
N ASP A 138 3.34 -18.61 1.14
CA ASP A 138 3.17 -18.30 -0.28
C ASP A 138 3.85 -16.96 -0.58
N PRO A 139 4.81 -16.87 -1.51
CA PRO A 139 5.48 -15.63 -1.87
C PRO A 139 4.56 -14.61 -2.54
N ALA A 140 3.38 -15.02 -2.97
CA ALA A 140 2.35 -14.15 -3.55
C ALA A 140 1.33 -13.65 -2.50
N ALA A 141 1.52 -13.98 -1.21
CA ALA A 141 0.61 -13.56 -0.14
C ALA A 141 0.71 -12.06 0.19
N VAL A 142 1.88 -11.45 -0.04
CA VAL A 142 2.11 -10.02 0.15
C VAL A 142 2.94 -9.49 -1.00
N VAL A 143 2.41 -8.52 -1.73
CA VAL A 143 3.03 -7.95 -2.93
C VAL A 143 3.06 -6.43 -2.88
N GLY A 144 3.90 -5.84 -3.70
CA GLY A 144 3.84 -4.44 -4.09
C GLY A 144 3.38 -4.30 -5.56
N TYR A 145 3.14 -3.06 -5.97
CA TYR A 145 2.74 -2.73 -7.33
C TYR A 145 3.59 -1.60 -7.89
N ARG A 146 4.04 -1.76 -9.13
CA ARG A 146 4.60 -0.68 -9.93
C ARG A 146 3.62 -0.31 -11.03
N PHE A 147 3.12 0.91 -10.99
CA PHE A 147 2.30 1.50 -12.05
C PHE A 147 3.19 2.21 -13.04
N THR A 148 2.86 2.12 -14.31
CA THR A 148 3.54 2.83 -15.39
C THR A 148 2.48 3.34 -16.38
N ASP A 149 2.51 4.62 -16.68
CA ASP A 149 1.66 5.22 -17.68
C ASP A 149 2.26 5.09 -19.10
N PRO A 150 1.53 5.43 -20.17
CA PRO A 150 2.04 5.34 -21.52
C PRO A 150 3.25 6.23 -21.82
N ASP A 151 3.44 7.31 -21.07
CA ASP A 151 4.56 8.25 -21.22
C ASP A 151 5.81 7.79 -20.44
N GLY A 152 5.68 6.72 -19.66
CA GLY A 152 6.75 6.09 -18.90
C GLY A 152 6.87 6.60 -17.45
N ALA A 153 6.02 7.52 -17.00
CA ALA A 153 6.00 7.94 -15.60
C ALA A 153 5.58 6.78 -14.70
N SER A 154 6.26 6.63 -13.57
CA SER A 154 6.11 5.40 -12.78
C SER A 154 6.10 5.61 -11.27
N LEU A 155 5.17 4.89 -10.63
CA LEU A 155 5.00 4.82 -9.18
C LEU A 155 5.16 3.39 -8.70
N THR A 156 6.01 3.16 -7.69
CA THR A 156 6.03 1.89 -6.96
C THR A 156 5.46 2.07 -5.56
N TYR A 157 4.52 1.20 -5.19
CA TYR A 157 3.89 1.16 -3.87
C TYR A 157 4.07 -0.22 -3.24
N ALA A 158 4.77 -0.29 -2.11
CA ALA A 158 5.00 -1.52 -1.35
C ALA A 158 4.91 -1.22 0.17
N PRO A 159 3.70 -1.26 0.76
CA PRO A 159 3.47 -0.84 2.14
C PRO A 159 3.89 -1.89 3.17
N CYS A 160 4.15 -3.13 2.75
CA CYS A 160 4.52 -4.24 3.62
C CYS A 160 5.79 -4.92 3.08
N LEU A 161 6.95 -4.55 3.63
CA LEU A 161 8.25 -5.08 3.25
C LEU A 161 8.96 -5.70 4.46
N PRO A 162 9.25 -7.00 4.48
CA PRO A 162 10.03 -7.62 5.55
C PRO A 162 11.51 -7.23 5.48
N ALA A 163 11.99 -6.85 4.30
CA ALA A 163 13.32 -6.33 4.05
C ALA A 163 13.38 -5.60 2.70
N LEU A 164 14.20 -4.58 2.59
CA LEU A 164 14.56 -3.98 1.29
C LEU A 164 15.74 -4.78 0.71
N THR A 165 15.47 -5.92 0.07
CA THR A 165 16.46 -6.83 -0.51
C THR A 165 17.02 -6.31 -1.84
N ASP A 166 18.03 -7.00 -2.41
CA ASP A 166 18.58 -6.65 -3.72
C ASP A 166 17.54 -6.85 -4.84
N GLU A 167 16.71 -7.88 -4.71
CA GLU A 167 15.61 -8.15 -5.65
C GLU A 167 14.57 -7.04 -5.61
N VAL A 168 14.11 -6.64 -4.43
CA VAL A 168 13.17 -5.51 -4.28
C VAL A 168 13.81 -4.22 -4.78
N ALA A 169 15.07 -3.95 -4.43
CA ALA A 169 15.79 -2.77 -4.89
C ALA A 169 15.95 -2.74 -6.42
N ALA A 170 16.09 -3.89 -7.05
CA ALA A 170 16.15 -3.98 -8.52
C ALA A 170 14.81 -3.61 -9.19
N GLU A 171 13.68 -4.00 -8.60
CA GLU A 171 12.34 -3.61 -9.08
C GLU A 171 12.07 -2.10 -8.89
N LEU A 172 12.74 -1.44 -7.96
CA LEU A 172 12.63 0.01 -7.75
C LEU A 172 13.46 0.84 -8.71
N LYS A 173 14.41 0.24 -9.43
CA LYS A 173 15.25 1.00 -10.38
C LYS A 173 14.41 1.62 -11.49
N GLY A 174 14.66 2.91 -11.75
CA GLY A 174 13.97 3.66 -12.79
C GLY A 174 12.52 4.01 -12.45
N THR A 175 12.09 3.79 -11.20
CA THR A 175 10.81 4.34 -10.71
C THR A 175 10.97 5.83 -10.40
N ASP A 176 10.02 6.66 -10.80
CA ASP A 176 10.03 8.09 -10.49
C ASP A 176 9.69 8.34 -9.04
N CYS A 177 8.72 7.62 -8.51
CA CYS A 177 8.32 7.70 -7.12
C CYS A 177 8.23 6.29 -6.49
N ALA A 178 8.81 6.11 -5.31
CA ALA A 178 8.61 4.91 -4.50
C ALA A 178 7.98 5.27 -3.16
N ILE A 179 6.88 4.62 -2.85
CA ILE A 179 6.17 4.73 -1.57
C ILE A 179 6.32 3.39 -0.86
N LEU A 180 7.13 3.35 0.18
CA LEU A 180 7.53 2.11 0.85
C LEU A 180 7.10 2.05 2.31
N ASP A 181 7.21 0.86 2.85
CA ASP A 181 6.97 0.50 4.24
C ASP A 181 7.81 1.32 5.23
N GLY A 182 7.15 2.05 6.10
CA GLY A 182 7.75 2.79 7.20
C GLY A 182 7.11 2.44 8.54
N THR A 183 6.52 1.25 8.69
CA THR A 183 5.67 0.85 9.81
C THR A 183 6.27 1.16 11.18
N CYS A 184 7.49 0.75 11.45
CA CYS A 184 8.17 1.00 12.71
C CYS A 184 9.51 1.69 12.50
N TRP A 185 9.84 2.62 13.40
CA TRP A 185 11.15 3.28 13.44
C TRP A 185 12.29 2.30 13.75
N SER A 186 12.10 1.48 14.80
CA SER A 186 13.06 0.43 15.20
C SER A 186 12.36 -0.91 15.36
N ASP A 187 13.14 -2.00 15.43
CA ASP A 187 12.56 -3.34 15.58
C ASP A 187 11.85 -3.53 16.92
N ASP A 188 12.32 -2.86 17.96
CA ASP A 188 11.81 -2.90 19.34
C ASP A 188 10.86 -1.75 19.69
N GLU A 189 10.38 -0.99 18.72
CA GLU A 189 9.53 0.20 18.91
C GLU A 189 8.37 -0.05 19.86
N LEU A 190 7.63 -1.17 19.71
CA LEU A 190 6.49 -1.47 20.55
C LEU A 190 6.90 -1.72 22.01
N ALA A 191 8.03 -2.38 22.23
CA ALA A 191 8.56 -2.62 23.58
C ALA A 191 8.95 -1.30 24.26
N SER A 192 9.50 -0.35 23.51
CA SER A 192 9.92 0.97 24.02
C SER A 192 8.74 1.81 24.55
N VAL A 193 7.52 1.55 24.06
CA VAL A 193 6.29 2.20 24.51
C VAL A 193 5.43 1.32 25.45
N GLY A 194 6.02 0.27 26.00
CA GLY A 194 5.34 -0.59 26.98
C GLY A 194 4.41 -1.65 26.39
N LEU A 195 4.55 -1.98 25.12
CA LEU A 195 3.80 -3.02 24.40
C LEU A 195 4.71 -4.20 24.01
N PRO A 196 5.17 -5.02 24.96
CA PRO A 196 6.10 -6.10 24.66
C PRO A 196 5.44 -7.25 23.89
N GLY A 197 6.25 -8.10 23.28
CA GLY A 197 5.82 -9.35 22.66
C GLY A 197 5.75 -9.35 21.13
N LYS A 198 5.88 -8.19 20.50
CA LYS A 198 6.00 -8.09 19.03
C LYS A 198 7.13 -7.15 18.65
N THR A 199 7.85 -7.50 17.58
CA THR A 199 8.83 -6.62 16.93
C THR A 199 8.34 -6.25 15.54
N SER A 200 8.93 -5.22 14.93
CA SER A 200 8.64 -4.84 13.54
C SER A 200 8.75 -6.05 12.61
N ARG A 201 9.84 -6.80 12.71
CA ARG A 201 10.08 -7.99 11.89
C ARG A 201 9.09 -9.11 12.16
N SER A 202 8.71 -9.34 13.42
CA SER A 202 7.70 -10.36 13.76
C SER A 202 6.32 -10.01 13.21
N MET A 203 6.07 -8.74 12.91
CA MET A 203 4.86 -8.25 12.25
C MET A 203 4.98 -8.28 10.72
N GLY A 204 6.14 -8.61 10.16
CA GLY A 204 6.38 -8.69 8.71
C GLY A 204 6.89 -7.41 8.06
N HIS A 205 7.45 -6.47 8.87
CA HIS A 205 7.92 -5.17 8.41
C HIS A 205 9.40 -4.97 8.73
N ALA A 206 10.17 -4.45 7.78
CA ALA A 206 11.51 -3.94 8.05
C ALA A 206 11.40 -2.68 8.93
N PRO A 207 12.20 -2.55 10.00
CA PRO A 207 12.29 -1.27 10.68
C PRO A 207 12.93 -0.22 9.77
N VAL A 208 12.61 1.05 10.00
CA VAL A 208 13.25 2.16 9.28
C VAL A 208 14.75 2.22 9.63
N THR A 209 15.11 2.00 10.90
CA THR A 209 16.50 2.08 11.38
C THR A 209 16.96 0.81 12.10
N GLY A 210 18.26 0.77 12.46
CA GLY A 210 18.87 -0.37 13.11
C GLY A 210 19.41 -1.42 12.12
N PRO A 211 19.90 -2.56 12.61
CA PRO A 211 20.46 -3.60 11.76
C PRO A 211 19.47 -4.08 10.69
N GLY A 212 19.84 -3.95 9.41
CA GLY A 212 18.95 -4.27 8.28
C GLY A 212 17.72 -3.36 8.15
N GLY A 213 17.79 -2.14 8.70
CA GLY A 213 16.79 -1.10 8.50
C GLY A 213 16.78 -0.59 7.06
N SER A 214 15.65 -0.02 6.64
CA SER A 214 15.45 0.39 5.24
C SER A 214 16.05 1.76 4.92
N LEU A 215 16.28 2.65 5.90
CA LEU A 215 16.57 4.07 5.70
C LEU A 215 17.77 4.33 4.76
N ASP A 216 18.94 3.81 5.15
CA ASP A 216 20.18 4.11 4.42
C ASP A 216 20.14 3.50 3.00
N ARG A 217 19.55 2.32 2.88
CA ARG A 217 19.40 1.64 1.59
C ARG A 217 18.40 2.36 0.71
N PHE A 218 17.26 2.77 1.22
CA PHE A 218 16.23 3.51 0.47
C PHE A 218 16.75 4.87 0.03
N ALA A 219 17.48 5.58 0.87
CA ALA A 219 18.12 6.85 0.53
C ALA A 219 19.13 6.72 -0.62
N ALA A 220 19.84 5.58 -0.70
CA ALA A 220 20.85 5.32 -1.73
C ALA A 220 20.28 4.86 -3.08
N LEU A 221 18.99 4.47 -3.15
CA LEU A 221 18.39 4.04 -4.42
C LEU A 221 18.23 5.20 -5.40
N PRO A 222 18.42 4.95 -6.71
CA PRO A 222 18.23 5.94 -7.76
C PRO A 222 16.74 6.15 -8.07
N VAL A 223 16.00 6.62 -7.09
CA VAL A 223 14.58 6.97 -7.17
C VAL A 223 14.44 8.48 -6.99
N ARG A 224 13.69 9.16 -7.84
CA ARG A 224 13.57 10.63 -7.80
C ARG A 224 12.84 11.10 -6.55
N ARG A 225 11.71 10.47 -6.19
CA ARG A 225 10.90 10.80 -5.01
C ARG A 225 10.73 9.57 -4.13
N ARG A 226 11.02 9.69 -2.86
CA ARG A 226 10.96 8.61 -1.88
C ARG A 226 10.02 8.97 -0.75
N VAL A 227 9.12 8.07 -0.39
CA VAL A 227 8.09 8.33 0.63
C VAL A 227 7.95 7.11 1.53
N TYR A 228 7.95 7.31 2.85
CA TYR A 228 7.51 6.30 3.81
C TYR A 228 6.02 6.41 4.07
N THR A 229 5.35 5.27 4.11
CA THR A 229 3.92 5.11 4.41
C THR A 229 3.68 4.00 5.42
N HIS A 230 2.43 3.67 5.72
CA HIS A 230 2.03 2.55 6.58
C HIS A 230 2.57 2.66 8.01
N LEU A 231 2.60 3.87 8.57
CA LEU A 231 3.19 4.16 9.88
C LEU A 231 2.33 3.62 11.01
N ASN A 232 2.94 2.86 11.93
CA ASN A 232 2.28 2.43 13.15
C ASN A 232 2.01 3.63 14.08
N ASN A 233 0.96 3.55 14.89
CA ASN A 233 0.59 4.62 15.83
C ASN A 233 1.67 4.95 16.88
N THR A 234 2.61 4.05 17.09
CA THR A 234 3.76 4.25 18.00
C THR A 234 4.96 4.90 17.32
N ASN A 235 4.94 5.01 15.98
CA ASN A 235 6.09 5.47 15.21
C ASN A 235 6.38 6.97 15.43
N PRO A 236 7.59 7.35 15.85
CA PRO A 236 7.95 8.74 16.07
C PRO A 236 7.92 9.62 14.82
N LEU A 237 7.91 9.03 13.62
CA LEU A 237 7.73 9.75 12.35
C LEU A 237 6.36 10.44 12.24
N LEU A 238 5.39 10.06 13.07
CA LEU A 238 4.09 10.73 13.15
C LEU A 238 4.19 12.14 13.75
N VAL A 239 5.24 12.40 14.53
CA VAL A 239 5.48 13.69 15.18
C VAL A 239 6.34 14.55 14.24
N GLU A 240 5.78 15.67 13.74
CA GLU A 240 6.38 16.48 12.68
C GLU A 240 7.77 17.01 13.01
N ASP A 241 8.02 17.36 14.28
CA ASP A 241 9.31 17.91 14.73
C ASP A 241 10.17 16.90 15.48
N SER A 242 9.91 15.59 15.34
CA SER A 242 10.75 14.59 15.99
C SER A 242 12.16 14.53 15.40
N PRO A 243 13.18 14.19 16.20
CA PRO A 243 14.51 13.95 15.68
C PRO A 243 14.55 12.87 14.59
N GLU A 244 13.73 11.85 14.74
CA GLU A 244 13.58 10.73 13.80
C GLU A 244 13.06 11.21 12.46
N ARG A 245 12.00 12.03 12.46
CA ARG A 245 11.46 12.62 11.24
C ARG A 245 12.46 13.51 10.52
N ARG A 246 13.12 14.41 11.25
CA ARG A 246 14.20 15.25 10.68
C ARG A 246 15.31 14.43 10.05
N ARG A 247 15.67 13.27 10.67
CA ARG A 247 16.67 12.37 10.10
C ARG A 247 16.24 11.76 8.77
N VAL A 248 14.99 11.36 8.63
CA VAL A 248 14.41 10.82 7.38
C VAL A 248 14.38 11.90 6.30
N GLU A 249 13.91 13.10 6.64
CA GLU A 249 13.82 14.22 5.72
C GLU A 249 15.20 14.73 5.26
N ALA A 250 16.20 14.70 6.15
CA ALA A 250 17.57 15.10 5.84
C ALA A 250 18.25 14.24 4.77
N VAL A 251 17.79 13.00 4.57
CA VAL A 251 18.28 12.10 3.49
C VAL A 251 17.35 12.09 2.26
N GLY A 252 16.42 13.06 2.18
CA GLY A 252 15.54 13.25 1.04
C GLY A 252 14.40 12.23 0.94
N ILE A 253 13.92 11.72 2.07
CA ILE A 253 12.75 10.84 2.14
C ILE A 253 11.61 11.60 2.81
N GLU A 254 10.43 11.60 2.20
CA GLU A 254 9.22 12.19 2.74
C GLU A 254 8.46 11.20 3.63
N VAL A 255 7.57 11.71 4.45
CA VAL A 255 6.63 10.89 5.25
C VAL A 255 5.21 11.19 4.78
N ALA A 256 4.51 10.16 4.31
CA ALA A 256 3.15 10.28 3.79
C ALA A 256 2.18 10.86 4.82
N HIS A 257 1.20 11.57 4.34
CA HIS A 257 0.06 12.07 5.12
C HIS A 257 -1.22 12.00 4.28
N ASP A 258 -2.36 12.06 4.95
CA ASP A 258 -3.65 12.05 4.29
C ASP A 258 -3.79 13.24 3.35
N GLY A 259 -4.24 12.96 2.11
CA GLY A 259 -4.39 13.97 1.07
C GLY A 259 -3.08 14.43 0.43
N MET A 260 -1.95 13.72 0.64
CA MET A 260 -0.72 13.96 -0.10
C MET A 260 -0.93 13.67 -1.58
N GLU A 261 -0.66 14.66 -2.44
CA GLU A 261 -0.73 14.52 -3.89
C GLU A 261 0.67 14.45 -4.50
N ILE A 262 0.85 13.52 -5.43
CA ILE A 262 2.11 13.29 -6.15
C ILE A 262 1.80 13.29 -7.64
N GLU A 263 2.40 14.22 -8.35
CA GLU A 263 2.39 14.26 -9.83
C GLU A 263 3.74 13.78 -10.35
N LEU A 264 3.71 12.92 -11.37
CA LEU A 264 4.88 12.28 -11.96
C LEU A 264 5.05 12.70 -13.41
#